data_b32a689c786ff7cbe44c510a59323d57
#
_entry.id   b32a689c786ff7cbe44c510a59323d57
#
_cell.length_a   1.000
_cell.length_b   1.000
_cell.length_c   1.000
_cell.angle_alpha   90.00
_cell.angle_beta   90.00
_cell.angle_gamma   90.00
#
_symmetry.space_group_name_H-M   'P 1'
#
loop_
_entity.id
_entity.type
_entity.pdbx_description
1 polymer ?
#
loop_
_entity_poly.entity_id
_entity_poly.type
_entity_poly.pdbx_seq_one_letter_code
_entity_poly.pdbx_strand_id
1 'polypeptide(L)'
;MDKIPITNIGFEKLEEELKILKSVERPTVIKSIAEAREHGDLSENAEYHAAKEKQSFIEGRISELENKILRAEVIDTSNLDNSKVVFGATVEVTDINNEKKFTYRIVGTDEADIEKNLISISAPLCKAMMNRKVNDVIEVNTPSGNKEYIINSIKFN
;
A
#
# COMPACT_ATOMS: atom_id res chain seq x y z
N MET A 1 -11.75 10.11 -13.40
CA MET A 1 -11.24 9.41 -12.19
C MET A 1 -9.78 9.06 -12.38
N ASP A 2 -8.95 9.46 -11.44
CA ASP A 2 -7.50 9.23 -11.55
C ASP A 2 -7.17 7.76 -11.31
N LYS A 3 -6.31 7.20 -12.15
CA LYS A 3 -5.80 5.86 -11.98
C LYS A 3 -4.65 5.85 -10.98
N ILE A 4 -4.57 4.82 -10.18
CA ILE A 4 -3.54 4.66 -9.16
C ILE A 4 -2.72 3.41 -9.48
N PRO A 5 -1.41 3.55 -9.75
CA PRO A 5 -0.59 2.37 -10.04
C PRO A 5 -0.48 1.44 -8.83
N ILE A 6 -0.54 0.16 -9.09
CA ILE A 6 -0.49 -0.88 -8.05
C ILE A 6 0.19 -2.13 -8.63
N THR A 7 0.88 -2.88 -7.79
CA THR A 7 1.47 -4.15 -8.19
C THR A 7 0.40 -5.25 -8.24
N ASN A 8 0.68 -6.33 -8.96
CA ASN A 8 -0.21 -7.52 -8.99
C ASN A 8 -0.49 -8.03 -7.57
N ILE A 9 0.54 -8.14 -6.76
CA ILE A 9 0.43 -8.63 -5.38
C ILE A 9 -0.45 -7.70 -4.55
N GLY A 10 -0.25 -6.40 -4.67
CA GLY A 10 -1.06 -5.41 -3.96
C GLY A 10 -2.53 -5.46 -4.37
N PHE A 11 -2.79 -5.62 -5.66
CA PHE A 11 -4.17 -5.74 -6.17
C PHE A 11 -4.86 -7.00 -5.65
N GLU A 12 -4.15 -8.14 -5.67
CA GLU A 12 -4.68 -9.39 -5.13
C GLU A 12 -5.02 -9.28 -3.65
N LYS A 13 -4.19 -8.55 -2.88
CA LYS A 13 -4.46 -8.33 -1.45
C LYS A 13 -5.72 -7.50 -1.23
N LEU A 14 -5.94 -6.47 -2.05
CA LEU A 14 -7.17 -5.67 -1.97
C LEU A 14 -8.39 -6.53 -2.26
N GLU A 15 -8.34 -7.35 -3.30
CA GLU A 15 -9.45 -8.23 -3.68
C GLU A 15 -9.74 -9.27 -2.59
N GLU A 16 -8.71 -9.86 -2.00
CA GLU A 16 -8.86 -10.85 -0.94
C GLU A 16 -9.45 -10.23 0.32
N GLU A 17 -8.98 -9.06 0.73
CA GLU A 17 -9.55 -8.35 1.88
C GLU A 17 -11.02 -8.03 1.66
N LEU A 18 -11.36 -7.52 0.47
CA LEU A 18 -12.75 -7.22 0.12
C LEU A 18 -13.63 -8.45 0.18
N LYS A 19 -13.14 -9.57 -0.34
CA LYS A 19 -13.85 -10.85 -0.32
C LYS A 19 -14.16 -11.29 1.11
N ILE A 20 -13.16 -11.23 2.00
CA ILE A 20 -13.31 -11.61 3.40
C ILE A 20 -14.32 -10.70 4.10
N LEU A 21 -14.23 -9.39 3.87
CA LEU A 21 -15.17 -8.45 4.47
C LEU A 21 -16.62 -8.72 4.05
N LYS A 22 -16.84 -9.03 2.78
CA LYS A 22 -18.19 -9.27 2.26
C LYS A 22 -18.74 -10.65 2.62
N SER A 23 -17.89 -11.68 2.61
CA SER A 23 -18.36 -13.07 2.79
C SER A 23 -18.25 -13.58 4.22
N VAL A 24 -17.42 -12.99 5.05
CA VAL A 24 -17.20 -13.43 6.44
C VAL A 24 -17.56 -12.34 7.45
N GLU A 25 -16.90 -11.18 7.36
CA GLU A 25 -17.07 -10.15 8.38
C GLU A 25 -18.46 -9.52 8.38
N ARG A 26 -18.99 -9.17 7.21
CA ARG A 26 -20.33 -8.58 7.10
C ARG A 26 -21.41 -9.51 7.63
N PRO A 27 -21.49 -10.79 7.20
CA PRO A 27 -22.48 -11.72 7.74
C PRO A 27 -22.34 -11.93 9.25
N THR A 28 -21.10 -12.01 9.73
CA THR A 28 -20.83 -12.23 11.15
C THR A 28 -21.34 -11.06 12.01
N VAL A 29 -21.08 -9.82 11.58
CA VAL A 29 -21.54 -8.65 12.36
C VAL A 29 -23.06 -8.49 12.29
N ILE A 30 -23.68 -8.84 11.18
CA ILE A 30 -25.15 -8.81 11.04
C ILE A 30 -25.77 -9.80 12.05
N LYS A 31 -25.17 -10.99 12.16
CA LYS A 31 -25.60 -11.99 13.16
C LYS A 31 -25.41 -11.47 14.57
N SER A 32 -24.28 -10.83 14.88
CA SER A 32 -24.02 -10.25 16.19
C SER A 32 -25.02 -9.17 16.56
N ILE A 33 -25.45 -8.36 15.62
CA ILE A 33 -26.46 -7.33 15.83
C ILE A 33 -27.80 -7.99 16.17
N ALA A 34 -28.20 -9.03 15.42
CA ALA A 34 -29.45 -9.75 15.66
C ALA A 34 -29.47 -10.38 17.06
N GLU A 35 -28.36 -11.02 17.43
CA GLU A 35 -28.22 -11.63 18.76
C GLU A 35 -28.27 -10.58 19.88
N ALA A 36 -27.62 -9.45 19.68
CA ALA A 36 -27.59 -8.37 20.68
C ALA A 36 -29.01 -7.78 20.89
N ARG A 37 -29.80 -7.69 19.84
CA ARG A 37 -31.18 -7.20 19.95
C ARG A 37 -32.07 -8.06 20.84
N GLU A 38 -31.78 -9.36 20.91
CA GLU A 38 -32.52 -10.29 21.76
C GLU A 38 -32.33 -10.04 23.25
N HIS A 39 -31.31 -9.29 23.64
CA HIS A 39 -31.02 -8.96 25.03
C HIS A 39 -31.83 -7.78 25.59
N GLY A 40 -32.71 -7.18 24.81
CA GLY A 40 -33.66 -6.17 25.30
C GLY A 40 -33.32 -4.74 24.94
N ASP A 41 -33.28 -3.83 25.92
CA ASP A 41 -33.19 -2.39 25.69
C ASP A 41 -31.96 -1.99 24.87
N LEU A 42 -32.19 -1.50 23.65
CA LEU A 42 -31.12 -1.14 22.72
C LEU A 42 -30.36 0.11 23.15
N SER A 43 -30.98 1.03 23.88
CA SER A 43 -30.33 2.27 24.29
C SER A 43 -29.23 2.06 25.32
N GLU A 44 -29.30 0.99 26.12
CA GLU A 44 -28.32 0.65 27.16
C GLU A 44 -27.55 -0.64 26.85
N ASN A 45 -27.76 -1.21 25.67
CA ASN A 45 -27.18 -2.49 25.29
C ASN A 45 -25.78 -2.25 24.69
N ALA A 46 -24.73 -2.45 25.49
CA ALA A 46 -23.34 -2.26 25.09
C ALA A 46 -22.94 -3.18 23.93
N GLU A 47 -23.45 -4.43 23.94
CA GLU A 47 -23.16 -5.38 22.86
C GLU A 47 -23.74 -4.92 21.54
N TYR A 48 -24.96 -4.39 21.57
CA TYR A 48 -25.61 -3.84 20.39
C TYR A 48 -24.83 -2.66 19.82
N HIS A 49 -24.45 -1.71 20.66
CA HIS A 49 -23.70 -0.53 20.22
C HIS A 49 -22.34 -0.89 19.67
N ALA A 50 -21.63 -1.82 20.31
CA ALA A 50 -20.34 -2.30 19.82
C ALA A 50 -20.47 -2.97 18.43
N ALA A 51 -21.51 -3.80 18.26
CA ALA A 51 -21.76 -4.47 16.98
C ALA A 51 -22.10 -3.48 15.88
N LYS A 52 -22.89 -2.44 16.18
CA LYS A 52 -23.24 -1.39 15.21
C LYS A 52 -22.02 -0.58 14.82
N GLU A 53 -21.16 -0.26 15.76
CA GLU A 53 -19.90 0.45 15.48
C GLU A 53 -18.99 -0.39 14.57
N LYS A 54 -18.86 -1.67 14.87
CA LYS A 54 -18.09 -2.58 14.04
C LYS A 54 -18.68 -2.70 12.64
N GLN A 55 -20.00 -2.74 12.50
CA GLN A 55 -20.67 -2.75 11.20
C GLN A 55 -20.32 -1.51 10.39
N SER A 56 -20.35 -0.34 11.01
CA SER A 56 -19.99 0.91 10.33
C SER A 56 -18.54 0.86 9.83
N PHE A 57 -17.63 0.34 10.64
CA PHE A 57 -16.23 0.19 10.25
C PHE A 57 -16.10 -0.76 9.05
N ILE A 58 -16.78 -1.91 9.09
CA ILE A 58 -16.73 -2.89 7.99
C ILE A 58 -17.29 -2.29 6.69
N GLU A 59 -18.44 -1.63 6.75
CA GLU A 59 -19.05 -1.03 5.56
C GLU A 59 -18.19 0.10 4.99
N GLY A 60 -17.58 0.90 5.86
CA GLY A 60 -16.65 1.95 5.44
C GLY A 60 -15.43 1.38 4.74
N ARG A 61 -14.86 0.30 5.28
CA ARG A 61 -13.70 -0.36 4.68
C ARG A 61 -14.04 -0.99 3.34
N ILE A 62 -15.22 -1.62 3.22
CA ILE A 62 -15.69 -2.19 1.94
C ILE A 62 -15.76 -1.08 0.88
N SER A 63 -16.39 0.04 1.22
CA SER A 63 -16.51 1.17 0.29
C SER A 63 -15.14 1.69 -0.14
N GLU A 64 -14.21 1.84 0.79
CA GLU A 64 -12.85 2.28 0.52
C GLU A 64 -12.14 1.32 -0.42
N LEU A 65 -12.22 0.01 -0.17
CA LEU A 65 -11.58 -1.01 -1.00
C LEU A 65 -12.19 -1.07 -2.39
N GLU A 66 -13.51 -0.97 -2.50
CA GLU A 66 -14.18 -0.95 -3.81
C GLU A 66 -13.72 0.24 -4.64
N ASN A 67 -13.57 1.41 -4.02
CA ASN A 67 -13.04 2.60 -4.70
C ASN A 67 -11.60 2.39 -5.15
N LYS A 68 -10.74 1.84 -4.28
CA LYS A 68 -9.33 1.57 -4.62
C LYS A 68 -9.20 0.58 -5.77
N ILE A 69 -10.01 -0.48 -5.76
CA ILE A 69 -10.01 -1.48 -6.83
C ILE A 69 -10.47 -0.84 -8.15
N LEU A 70 -11.50 -0.02 -8.09
CA LEU A 70 -12.01 0.65 -9.29
C LEU A 70 -10.98 1.59 -9.92
N ARG A 71 -10.19 2.26 -9.09
CA ARG A 71 -9.16 3.21 -9.55
C ARG A 71 -7.81 2.54 -9.82
N ALA A 72 -7.65 1.28 -9.49
CA ALA A 72 -6.37 0.59 -9.61
C ALA A 72 -5.97 0.41 -11.08
N GLU A 73 -4.71 0.72 -11.35
CA GLU A 73 -4.06 0.39 -12.62
C GLU A 73 -2.95 -0.60 -12.30
N VAL A 74 -3.19 -1.86 -12.61
CA VAL A 74 -2.22 -2.93 -12.31
C VAL A 74 -1.09 -2.85 -13.34
N ILE A 75 0.13 -2.64 -12.83
CA ILE A 75 1.31 -2.53 -13.69
C ILE A 75 1.99 -3.89 -13.77
N ASP A 76 2.09 -4.43 -14.98
CA ASP A 76 2.79 -5.69 -15.22
C ASP A 76 4.28 -5.42 -15.35
N THR A 77 5.06 -5.93 -14.41
CA THR A 77 6.52 -5.75 -14.38
C THR A 77 7.29 -6.92 -14.97
N SER A 78 6.59 -7.96 -15.46
CA SER A 78 7.24 -9.18 -15.93
C SER A 78 8.05 -9.00 -17.22
N ASN A 79 7.72 -7.99 -18.02
CA ASN A 79 8.36 -7.73 -19.30
C ASN A 79 9.19 -6.46 -19.32
N LEU A 80 9.41 -5.82 -18.17
CA LEU A 80 10.20 -4.60 -18.09
C LEU A 80 11.69 -4.92 -18.03
N ASP A 81 12.49 -4.16 -18.76
CA ASP A 81 13.94 -4.27 -18.66
C ASP A 81 14.45 -3.44 -17.48
N ASN A 82 15.69 -3.69 -17.08
CA ASN A 82 16.32 -3.00 -15.94
C ASN A 82 17.21 -1.83 -16.37
N SER A 83 16.94 -1.22 -17.51
CA SER A 83 17.76 -0.11 -18.03
C SER A 83 17.55 1.17 -17.22
N LYS A 84 16.38 1.34 -16.61
CA LYS A 84 16.07 2.51 -15.79
C LYS A 84 15.07 2.17 -14.71
N VAL A 85 15.00 3.03 -13.69
CA VAL A 85 14.07 2.86 -12.59
C VAL A 85 12.65 3.23 -13.05
N VAL A 86 11.73 2.29 -12.92
CA VAL A 86 10.29 2.50 -13.15
C VAL A 86 9.50 1.85 -12.03
N PHE A 87 8.19 2.03 -12.04
CA PHE A 87 7.29 1.43 -11.05
C PHE A 87 7.51 -0.09 -10.96
N GLY A 88 7.56 -0.60 -9.73
CA GLY A 88 7.76 -2.03 -9.49
C GLY A 88 9.21 -2.47 -9.38
N ALA A 89 10.15 -1.57 -9.71
CA ALA A 89 11.57 -1.89 -9.63
C ALA A 89 12.04 -2.06 -8.19
N THR A 90 12.97 -3.01 -8.00
CA THR A 90 13.73 -3.14 -6.75
C THR A 90 15.09 -2.49 -6.99
N VAL A 91 15.37 -1.43 -6.26
CA VAL A 91 16.55 -0.60 -6.46
C VAL A 91 17.46 -0.65 -5.25
N GLU A 92 18.73 -0.96 -5.47
CA GLU A 92 19.74 -0.83 -4.43
C GLU A 92 20.46 0.50 -4.61
N VAL A 93 20.53 1.28 -3.54
CA VAL A 93 21.23 2.56 -3.52
C VAL A 93 22.25 2.60 -2.40
N THR A 94 23.29 3.41 -2.57
CA THR A 94 24.28 3.67 -1.52
C THR A 94 24.24 5.14 -1.16
N ASP A 95 24.13 5.44 0.14
CA ASP A 95 24.26 6.79 0.66
C ASP A 95 25.75 7.19 0.54
N ILE A 96 26.05 8.20 -0.26
CA ILE A 96 27.43 8.60 -0.57
C ILE A 96 28.15 9.06 0.68
N ASN A 97 27.46 9.69 1.63
CA ASN A 97 28.11 10.26 2.82
C ASN A 97 28.57 9.23 3.84
N ASN A 98 27.76 8.19 4.07
CA ASN A 98 28.04 7.18 5.10
C ASN A 98 28.31 5.78 4.53
N GLU A 99 28.24 5.63 3.22
CA GLU A 99 28.47 4.38 2.50
C GLU A 99 27.48 3.26 2.85
N LYS A 100 26.36 3.58 3.50
CA LYS A 100 25.31 2.60 3.79
C LYS A 100 24.49 2.27 2.56
N LYS A 101 24.17 0.99 2.42
CA LYS A 101 23.34 0.49 1.32
C LYS A 101 21.90 0.26 1.77
N PHE A 102 20.98 0.57 0.88
CA PHE A 102 19.55 0.37 1.09
C PHE A 102 18.96 -0.26 -0.16
N THR A 103 18.01 -1.17 0.04
CA THR A 103 17.31 -1.80 -1.07
C THR A 103 15.82 -1.51 -0.88
N TYR A 104 15.19 -0.91 -1.88
CA TYR A 104 13.76 -0.56 -1.84
C TYR A 104 13.06 -1.06 -3.08
N ARG A 105 11.82 -1.51 -2.89
CA ARG A 105 10.92 -1.82 -4.02
C ARG A 105 9.92 -0.69 -4.15
N ILE A 106 9.73 -0.20 -5.38
CA ILE A 106 8.78 0.89 -5.66
C ILE A 106 7.39 0.29 -5.84
N VAL A 107 6.47 0.70 -4.98
CA VAL A 107 5.09 0.19 -4.97
C VAL A 107 4.10 1.34 -4.94
N GLY A 108 2.80 1.02 -5.02
CA GLY A 108 1.75 2.03 -4.89
C GLY A 108 1.70 2.61 -3.48
N THR A 109 1.08 3.78 -3.35
CA THR A 109 1.01 4.51 -2.08
C THR A 109 0.40 3.67 -0.96
N ASP A 110 -0.63 2.88 -1.27
CA ASP A 110 -1.31 2.04 -0.28
C ASP A 110 -0.55 0.77 0.08
N GLU A 111 0.42 0.38 -0.74
CA GLU A 111 1.24 -0.80 -0.52
C GLU A 111 2.50 -0.51 0.29
N ALA A 112 2.86 0.77 0.43
CA ALA A 112 4.12 1.17 1.04
C ALA A 112 4.24 0.70 2.49
N ASP A 113 5.42 0.15 2.82
CA ASP A 113 5.74 -0.31 4.17
C ASP A 113 7.25 -0.28 4.32
N ILE A 114 7.76 0.74 4.99
CA ILE A 114 9.21 0.96 5.09
C ILE A 114 9.91 -0.19 5.84
N GLU A 115 9.22 -0.85 6.76
CA GLU A 115 9.79 -2.00 7.48
C GLU A 115 10.04 -3.18 6.55
N LYS A 116 9.27 -3.29 5.47
CA LYS A 116 9.43 -4.33 4.45
C LYS A 116 10.21 -3.82 3.23
N ASN A 117 10.79 -2.63 3.33
CA ASN A 117 11.51 -1.97 2.23
C ASN A 117 10.65 -1.71 1.00
N LEU A 118 9.35 -1.48 1.22
CA LEU A 118 8.41 -1.07 0.19
C LEU A 118 8.23 0.43 0.25
N ILE A 119 8.71 1.14 -0.77
CA ILE A 119 8.67 2.60 -0.81
C ILE A 119 7.57 3.06 -1.76
N SER A 120 6.81 4.07 -1.32
CA SER A 120 5.74 4.64 -2.15
C SER A 120 6.30 5.35 -3.36
N ILE A 121 5.62 5.17 -4.51
CA ILE A 121 5.96 5.91 -5.74
C ILE A 121 5.92 7.43 -5.52
N SER A 122 5.16 7.90 -4.53
CA SER A 122 5.06 9.33 -4.20
C SER A 122 6.15 9.83 -3.25
N ALA A 123 6.96 8.94 -2.67
CA ALA A 123 8.02 9.33 -1.75
C ALA A 123 9.12 10.16 -2.44
N PRO A 124 9.72 11.14 -1.74
CA PRO A 124 10.77 11.98 -2.34
C PRO A 124 11.93 11.19 -2.94
N LEU A 125 12.41 10.15 -2.25
CA LEU A 125 13.48 9.29 -2.77
C LEU A 125 13.05 8.61 -4.07
N CYS A 126 11.82 8.10 -4.11
CA CYS A 126 11.29 7.44 -5.30
C CYS A 126 11.20 8.39 -6.48
N LYS A 127 10.71 9.61 -6.24
CA LYS A 127 10.63 10.64 -7.30
C LYS A 127 12.01 10.98 -7.85
N ALA A 128 13.03 11.03 -6.98
CA ALA A 128 14.40 11.30 -7.40
C ALA A 128 14.99 10.15 -8.23
N MET A 129 14.60 8.90 -7.93
CA MET A 129 15.09 7.72 -8.63
C MET A 129 14.43 7.46 -9.98
N MET A 130 13.20 7.91 -10.17
CA MET A 130 12.43 7.57 -11.37
C MET A 130 13.16 7.95 -12.66
N ASN A 131 13.20 7.02 -13.60
CA ASN A 131 13.84 7.15 -14.90
C ASN A 131 15.38 7.29 -14.85
N ARG A 132 15.97 7.05 -13.69
CA ARG A 132 17.43 7.05 -13.53
C ARG A 132 18.00 5.67 -13.86
N LYS A 133 19.30 5.65 -14.12
CA LYS A 133 20.02 4.44 -14.53
C LYS A 133 21.01 4.03 -13.45
N VAL A 134 21.52 2.80 -13.56
CA VAL A 134 22.61 2.33 -12.71
C VAL A 134 23.80 3.28 -12.82
N ASN A 135 24.42 3.57 -11.70
CA ASN A 135 25.53 4.52 -11.53
C ASN A 135 25.14 6.00 -11.54
N ASP A 136 23.87 6.33 -11.74
CA ASP A 136 23.41 7.70 -11.60
C ASP A 136 23.45 8.12 -10.13
N VAL A 137 23.83 9.37 -9.90
CA VAL A 137 23.79 10.00 -8.58
C VAL A 137 22.53 10.84 -8.49
N ILE A 138 21.79 10.64 -7.41
CA ILE A 138 20.55 11.39 -7.17
C ILE A 138 20.66 12.18 -5.88
N GLU A 139 19.95 13.29 -5.83
CA GLU A 139 19.90 14.15 -4.64
C GLU A 139 18.46 14.16 -4.10
N VAL A 140 18.33 13.96 -2.79
CA VAL A 140 17.05 13.95 -2.11
C VAL A 140 17.06 14.99 -0.99
N ASN A 141 16.08 15.90 -1.01
CA ASN A 141 15.88 16.85 0.06
C ASN A 141 15.14 16.18 1.22
N THR A 142 15.76 16.18 2.40
CA THR A 142 15.14 15.64 3.61
C THR A 142 15.07 16.72 4.69
N PRO A 143 14.23 16.56 5.72
CA PRO A 143 14.19 17.53 6.83
C PRO A 143 15.54 17.71 7.52
N SER A 144 16.41 16.71 7.48
CA SER A 144 17.75 16.79 8.07
C SER A 144 18.82 17.30 7.09
N GLY A 145 18.42 17.72 5.89
CA GLY A 145 19.31 18.24 4.85
C GLY A 145 19.28 17.44 3.57
N ASN A 146 20.12 17.81 2.61
CA ASN A 146 20.21 17.11 1.35
C ASN A 146 21.06 15.86 1.49
N LYS A 147 20.56 14.75 0.91
CA LYS A 147 21.31 13.50 0.85
C LYS A 147 21.55 13.10 -0.60
N GLU A 148 22.70 12.52 -0.86
CA GLU A 148 23.04 12.04 -2.18
C GLU A 148 23.18 10.53 -2.15
N TYR A 149 22.64 9.86 -3.16
CA TYR A 149 22.72 8.40 -3.33
C TYR A 149 23.18 8.06 -4.72
N ILE A 150 23.88 6.92 -4.82
CA ILE A 150 24.21 6.35 -6.13
C ILE A 150 23.38 5.09 -6.33
N ILE A 151 22.84 4.93 -7.52
CA ILE A 151 22.04 3.74 -7.87
C ILE A 151 23.01 2.60 -8.23
N ASN A 152 22.98 1.52 -7.44
CA ASN A 152 23.88 0.37 -7.64
C ASN A 152 23.29 -0.68 -8.57
N SER A 153 22.01 -0.99 -8.42
CA SER A 153 21.36 -2.01 -9.25
C SER A 153 19.85 -1.76 -9.36
N ILE A 154 19.28 -2.26 -10.44
CA ILE A 154 17.83 -2.19 -10.74
C ILE A 154 17.40 -3.60 -11.12
N LYS A 155 16.39 -4.13 -10.42
CA LYS A 155 15.86 -5.48 -10.66
C LYS A 155 14.35 -5.45 -10.66
N PHE A 156 13.75 -6.40 -11.38
CA PHE A 156 12.30 -6.64 -11.36
C PHE A 156 12.08 -8.10 -10.92
N ASN A 157 11.40 -8.25 -9.81
CA ASN A 157 11.15 -9.58 -9.23
C ASN A 157 9.68 -10.00 -9.40
#